data_6a7b916542e8b73ab7a320f9ae272ef0
#
_entry.id   6a7b916542e8b73ab7a320f9ae272ef0
#
_cell.length_a   1.000
_cell.length_b   1.000
_cell.length_c   1.000
_cell.angle_alpha   90.00
_cell.angle_beta   90.00
_cell.angle_gamma   90.00
#
_symmetry.space_group_name_H-M   'P 1'
#
loop_
_entity.id
_entity.type
_entity.pdbx_description
1 polymer ?
#
loop_
_entity_poly.entity_id
_entity_poly.type
_entity_poly.pdbx_seq_one_letter_code
_entity_poly.pdbx_strand_id
1 'polypeptide(L)'
;MIDKKEMTAPNVSVGADTEQSIRKCTNISINDNDENIKYFEEMQRELMLSLDPLYLKTISMSELYDTVYQCKPPLIDGLLYSGTYIFAGAPKLGKSFLMAQLAYHISTGKPLWNYTVRKGTVLYLALEDDYQRLQERLYRMFGTESTEDLHFSVSAGQLGNGLDEQLTRFIAEHPDTKLIIIDTLQKVREVGGDNYSYANDYEIITRLKKFTESYGICLLLVHHTRKQNAADYIDINTGPGAVHGSKQVIVRVRNRMGSRNAG
;
A
#
# COMPACT_ATOMS: atom_id res chain seq x y z
N MET A 1 -32.99 51.11 -34.98
CA MET A 1 -34.08 50.20 -35.33
C MET A 1 -33.51 48.88 -35.57
N ILE A 2 -33.51 48.01 -34.56
CA ILE A 2 -33.06 46.59 -34.66
C ILE A 2 -34.12 45.80 -33.93
N ASP A 3 -34.76 44.90 -34.66
CA ASP A 3 -35.84 44.02 -34.23
C ASP A 3 -35.50 43.08 -33.12
N LYS A 4 -36.37 43.05 -32.09
CA LYS A 4 -36.40 41.98 -31.08
C LYS A 4 -37.24 40.83 -31.62
N LYS A 5 -36.58 39.69 -31.94
CA LYS A 5 -37.25 38.42 -32.15
C LYS A 5 -37.40 37.70 -30.83
N GLU A 6 -38.61 37.55 -30.37
CA GLU A 6 -39.04 36.64 -29.30
C GLU A 6 -38.77 35.19 -29.72
N MET A 7 -38.00 34.47 -28.93
CA MET A 7 -37.89 33.02 -29.03
C MET A 7 -38.85 32.38 -28.02
N THR A 8 -39.94 31.84 -28.53
CA THR A 8 -40.86 30.98 -27.78
C THR A 8 -40.27 29.61 -27.58
N ALA A 9 -40.21 29.14 -26.31
CA ALA A 9 -39.79 27.79 -25.93
C ALA A 9 -40.86 26.75 -26.36
N PRO A 10 -40.43 25.53 -26.77
CA PRO A 10 -41.35 24.46 -27.14
C PRO A 10 -42.04 23.88 -25.90
N ASN A 11 -43.36 23.78 -25.96
CA ASN A 11 -44.21 23.06 -25.01
C ASN A 11 -43.93 21.55 -25.14
N VAL A 12 -43.31 20.93 -24.15
CA VAL A 12 -43.19 19.47 -24.05
C VAL A 12 -44.38 18.97 -23.24
N SER A 13 -45.31 18.31 -23.89
CA SER A 13 -46.39 17.56 -23.23
C SER A 13 -45.80 16.33 -22.54
N VAL A 14 -45.83 16.33 -21.21
CA VAL A 14 -45.46 15.17 -20.39
C VAL A 14 -46.56 14.14 -20.47
N GLY A 15 -46.31 12.99 -21.06
CA GLY A 15 -47.29 11.91 -21.23
C GLY A 15 -47.72 11.29 -19.90
N ALA A 16 -48.95 10.77 -19.87
CA ALA A 16 -49.60 10.15 -18.70
C ALA A 16 -48.78 9.00 -18.00
N ASP A 17 -47.79 8.42 -18.69
CA ASP A 17 -46.94 7.37 -18.15
C ASP A 17 -45.91 7.91 -17.14
N THR A 18 -45.57 9.19 -17.20
CA THR A 18 -44.63 9.84 -16.27
C THR A 18 -45.26 10.11 -14.92
N GLU A 19 -46.55 10.45 -14.88
CA GLU A 19 -47.29 10.64 -13.63
C GLU A 19 -47.52 9.34 -12.86
N GLN A 20 -47.70 8.20 -13.55
CA GLN A 20 -47.82 6.90 -12.90
C GLN A 20 -46.47 6.40 -12.32
N SER A 21 -45.36 6.73 -12.98
CA SER A 21 -44.01 6.42 -12.45
C SER A 21 -43.68 7.26 -11.21
N ILE A 22 -44.10 8.53 -11.19
CA ILE A 22 -43.88 9.41 -10.02
C ILE A 22 -44.73 8.95 -8.82
N ARG A 23 -45.95 8.47 -9.04
CA ARG A 23 -46.83 7.95 -7.97
C ARG A 23 -46.38 6.61 -7.42
N LYS A 24 -45.55 5.84 -8.14
CA LYS A 24 -44.95 4.58 -7.66
C LYS A 24 -43.75 4.81 -6.76
N CYS A 25 -43.09 5.95 -6.85
CA CYS A 25 -41.96 6.33 -6.01
C CYS A 25 -42.38 7.00 -4.68
N THR A 26 -43.64 7.34 -4.46
CA THR A 26 -44.13 8.03 -3.26
C THR A 26 -44.75 7.12 -2.21
N ASN A 27 -44.69 5.79 -2.36
CA ASN A 27 -45.10 4.83 -1.31
C ASN A 27 -43.91 4.30 -0.52
N ILE A 28 -42.93 5.15 -0.24
CA ILE A 28 -41.94 4.92 0.83
C ILE A 28 -42.65 5.30 2.13
N SER A 29 -42.80 4.34 3.03
CA SER A 29 -43.48 4.56 4.30
C SER A 29 -42.77 5.67 5.10
N ILE A 30 -43.55 6.51 5.77
CA ILE A 30 -43.06 7.69 6.51
C ILE A 30 -42.02 7.31 7.58
N ASN A 31 -42.00 6.06 8.05
CA ASN A 31 -41.02 5.56 9.02
C ASN A 31 -39.58 5.38 8.45
N ASP A 32 -39.44 5.07 7.16
CA ASP A 32 -38.12 4.94 6.52
C ASP A 32 -37.41 6.28 6.31
N ASN A 33 -38.19 7.38 6.23
CA ASN A 33 -37.64 8.74 6.07
C ASN A 33 -36.99 9.26 7.36
N ASP A 34 -37.56 8.98 8.52
CA ASP A 34 -37.07 9.51 9.81
C ASP A 34 -35.74 8.83 10.22
N GLU A 35 -35.57 7.54 9.94
CA GLU A 35 -34.31 6.85 10.18
C GLU A 35 -33.21 7.30 9.20
N ASN A 36 -33.56 7.48 7.94
CA ASN A 36 -32.63 8.00 6.94
C ASN A 36 -32.22 9.46 7.21
N ILE A 37 -33.14 10.30 7.68
CA ILE A 37 -32.81 11.68 8.08
C ILE A 37 -31.87 11.70 9.28
N LYS A 38 -32.13 10.91 10.31
CA LYS A 38 -31.25 10.79 11.48
C LYS A 38 -29.86 10.29 11.11
N TYR A 39 -29.78 9.26 10.26
CA TYR A 39 -28.51 8.74 9.75
C TYR A 39 -27.73 9.81 8.99
N PHE A 40 -28.41 10.61 8.17
CA PHE A 40 -27.79 11.70 7.42
C PHE A 40 -27.31 12.84 8.31
N GLU A 41 -28.09 13.19 9.34
CA GLU A 41 -27.72 14.20 10.34
C GLU A 41 -26.50 13.73 11.18
N GLU A 42 -26.47 12.48 11.59
CA GLU A 42 -25.33 11.87 12.29
C GLU A 42 -24.08 11.87 11.43
N MET A 43 -24.19 11.48 10.17
CA MET A 43 -23.08 11.49 9.23
C MET A 43 -22.54 12.90 8.97
N GLN A 44 -23.43 13.90 8.82
CA GLN A 44 -23.02 15.31 8.69
C GLN A 44 -22.35 15.81 9.96
N ARG A 45 -22.85 15.44 11.13
CA ARG A 45 -22.25 15.82 12.41
C ARG A 45 -20.86 15.20 12.57
N GLU A 46 -20.68 13.91 12.24
CA GLU A 46 -19.37 13.26 12.26
C GLU A 46 -18.38 13.90 11.30
N LEU A 47 -18.86 14.27 10.09
CA LEU A 47 -18.03 14.95 9.11
C LEU A 47 -17.59 16.33 9.63
N MET A 48 -18.50 17.12 10.21
CA MET A 48 -18.16 18.42 10.78
C MET A 48 -17.18 18.31 11.95
N LEU A 49 -17.38 17.32 12.83
CA LEU A 49 -16.45 17.05 13.93
C LEU A 49 -15.08 16.60 13.42
N SER A 50 -15.02 15.82 12.34
CA SER A 50 -13.76 15.36 11.75
C SER A 50 -12.95 16.49 11.13
N LEU A 51 -13.57 17.59 10.77
CA LEU A 51 -12.92 18.79 10.23
C LEU A 51 -12.43 19.76 11.32
N ASP A 52 -12.84 19.57 12.57
CA ASP A 52 -12.36 20.37 13.70
C ASP A 52 -10.99 19.87 14.17
N PRO A 53 -9.90 20.65 14.05
CA PRO A 53 -8.57 20.24 14.49
C PRO A 53 -8.46 19.98 15.99
N LEU A 54 -9.41 20.47 16.79
CA LEU A 54 -9.44 20.28 18.23
C LEU A 54 -10.26 19.08 18.67
N TYR A 55 -10.98 18.44 17.73
CA TYR A 55 -11.79 17.26 18.02
C TYR A 55 -10.94 15.98 18.07
N LEU A 56 -10.87 15.38 19.24
CA LEU A 56 -10.23 14.07 19.41
C LEU A 56 -11.29 12.97 19.25
N LYS A 57 -11.27 12.23 18.16
CA LYS A 57 -12.14 11.06 17.95
C LYS A 57 -11.76 9.96 18.94
N THR A 58 -12.63 9.66 19.86
CA THR A 58 -12.46 8.59 20.87
C THR A 58 -13.55 7.55 20.73
N ILE A 59 -13.23 6.35 21.12
CA ILE A 59 -14.18 5.24 21.24
C ILE A 59 -14.04 4.65 22.65
N SER A 60 -15.13 4.22 23.25
CA SER A 60 -15.10 3.56 24.55
C SER A 60 -14.56 2.14 24.44
N MET A 61 -14.11 1.56 25.55
CA MET A 61 -13.66 0.17 25.59
C MET A 61 -14.79 -0.79 25.21
N SER A 62 -16.03 -0.50 25.59
CA SER A 62 -17.21 -1.31 25.22
C SER A 62 -17.41 -1.29 23.71
N GLU A 63 -17.44 -0.10 23.08
CA GLU A 63 -17.55 0.03 21.62
C GLU A 63 -16.40 -0.66 20.88
N LEU A 64 -15.17 -0.60 21.43
CA LEU A 64 -14.02 -1.26 20.86
C LEU A 64 -14.19 -2.79 20.85
N TYR A 65 -14.77 -3.36 21.89
CA TYR A 65 -15.02 -4.81 21.97
C TYR A 65 -16.19 -5.26 21.11
N ASP A 66 -17.20 -4.42 20.96
CA ASP A 66 -18.38 -4.71 20.14
C ASP A 66 -18.11 -4.49 18.65
N THR A 67 -17.04 -3.73 18.31
CA THR A 67 -16.68 -3.46 16.93
C THR A 67 -15.96 -4.66 16.30
N VAL A 68 -16.54 -5.21 15.24
CA VAL A 68 -15.92 -6.29 14.46
C VAL A 68 -14.89 -5.70 13.50
N TYR A 69 -13.61 -5.80 13.85
CA TYR A 69 -12.52 -5.44 12.95
C TYR A 69 -12.22 -6.59 11.99
N GLN A 70 -12.39 -6.33 10.71
CA GLN A 70 -12.02 -7.33 9.69
C GLN A 70 -10.51 -7.49 9.64
N CYS A 71 -10.01 -8.66 10.02
CA CYS A 71 -8.62 -9.01 9.80
C CYS A 71 -8.36 -9.19 8.30
N LYS A 72 -7.46 -8.36 7.73
CA LYS A 72 -7.02 -8.58 6.35
C LYS A 72 -6.29 -9.92 6.26
N PRO A 73 -6.66 -10.80 5.32
CA PRO A 73 -5.99 -12.09 5.18
C PRO A 73 -4.52 -11.90 4.82
N PRO A 74 -3.64 -12.82 5.23
CA PRO A 74 -2.22 -12.77 4.90
C PRO A 74 -2.01 -12.83 3.38
N LEU A 75 -0.92 -12.23 2.93
CA LEU A 75 -0.45 -12.33 1.56
C LEU A 75 0.29 -13.66 1.32
N ILE A 76 1.11 -14.05 2.31
CA ILE A 76 1.69 -15.38 2.42
C ILE A 76 1.34 -15.87 3.83
N ASP A 77 0.65 -17.00 3.91
CA ASP A 77 0.08 -17.50 5.15
C ASP A 77 1.15 -17.64 6.25
N GLY A 78 0.87 -17.08 7.43
CA GLY A 78 1.81 -17.08 8.56
C GLY A 78 3.11 -16.26 8.38
N LEU A 79 3.40 -15.72 7.17
CA LEU A 79 4.67 -15.06 6.88
C LEU A 79 4.52 -13.57 6.56
N LEU A 80 3.61 -13.20 5.64
CA LEU A 80 3.54 -11.85 5.10
C LEU A 80 2.09 -11.33 5.08
N TYR A 81 1.89 -10.16 5.65
CA TYR A 81 0.60 -9.48 5.73
C TYR A 81 0.65 -8.11 5.04
N SER A 82 -0.48 -7.42 4.92
CA SER A 82 -0.46 -6.01 4.52
C SER A 82 0.31 -5.16 5.55
N GLY A 83 1.02 -4.14 5.07
CA GLY A 83 1.83 -3.24 5.89
C GLY A 83 3.23 -3.03 5.31
N THR A 84 4.05 -2.25 6.00
CA THR A 84 5.42 -1.92 5.58
C THR A 84 6.44 -2.79 6.29
N TYR A 85 7.35 -3.38 5.52
CA TYR A 85 8.42 -4.24 6.02
C TYR A 85 9.77 -3.75 5.51
N ILE A 86 10.81 -3.87 6.34
CA ILE A 86 12.19 -3.60 5.95
C ILE A 86 12.95 -4.91 5.90
N PHE A 87 13.52 -5.22 4.73
CA PHE A 87 14.37 -6.37 4.53
C PHE A 87 15.83 -5.93 4.50
N ALA A 88 16.48 -5.97 5.66
CA ALA A 88 17.84 -5.49 5.85
C ALA A 88 18.88 -6.62 5.81
N GLY A 89 20.04 -6.32 5.23
CA GLY A 89 21.16 -7.24 5.20
C GLY A 89 22.36 -6.73 4.40
N ALA A 90 23.53 -7.31 4.62
CA ALA A 90 24.75 -6.94 3.89
C ALA A 90 24.55 -7.13 2.37
N PRO A 91 25.30 -6.39 1.52
CA PRO A 91 25.31 -6.61 0.08
C PRO A 91 25.66 -8.06 -0.30
N LYS A 92 25.18 -8.51 -1.46
CA LYS A 92 25.48 -9.85 -2.04
C LYS A 92 24.97 -11.06 -1.24
N LEU A 93 24.02 -10.89 -0.32
CA LEU A 93 23.39 -12.00 0.43
C LEU A 93 22.17 -12.62 -0.28
N GLY A 94 21.95 -12.30 -1.55
CA GLY A 94 20.80 -12.85 -2.29
C GLY A 94 19.45 -12.19 -2.00
N LYS A 95 19.43 -11.00 -1.40
CA LYS A 95 18.17 -10.28 -1.08
C LYS A 95 17.27 -10.11 -2.30
N SER A 96 17.82 -9.60 -3.41
CA SER A 96 17.06 -9.40 -4.64
C SER A 96 16.55 -10.70 -5.28
N PHE A 97 17.24 -11.82 -5.07
CA PHE A 97 16.75 -13.15 -5.48
C PHE A 97 15.51 -13.56 -4.66
N LEU A 98 15.57 -13.37 -3.33
CA LEU A 98 14.41 -13.65 -2.48
C LEU A 98 13.24 -12.71 -2.82
N MET A 99 13.51 -11.43 -3.08
CA MET A 99 12.47 -10.49 -3.51
C MET A 99 11.81 -10.92 -4.82
N ALA A 100 12.60 -11.33 -5.82
CA ALA A 100 12.10 -11.85 -7.09
C ALA A 100 11.26 -13.13 -6.88
N GLN A 101 11.69 -14.02 -5.97
CA GLN A 101 10.96 -15.24 -5.63
C GLN A 101 9.60 -14.91 -4.97
N LEU A 102 9.57 -14.01 -3.98
CA LEU A 102 8.32 -13.54 -3.36
C LEU A 102 7.39 -12.92 -4.41
N ALA A 103 7.92 -12.04 -5.26
CA ALA A 103 7.17 -11.38 -6.32
C ALA A 103 6.54 -12.38 -7.28
N TYR A 104 7.30 -13.36 -7.74
CA TYR A 104 6.82 -14.39 -8.65
C TYR A 104 5.71 -15.26 -8.03
N HIS A 105 5.91 -15.73 -6.80
CA HIS A 105 4.91 -16.57 -6.14
C HIS A 105 3.60 -15.82 -5.87
N ILE A 106 3.67 -14.53 -5.49
CA ILE A 106 2.49 -13.72 -5.25
C ILE A 106 1.77 -13.42 -6.56
N SER A 107 2.49 -13.07 -7.63
CA SER A 107 1.88 -12.76 -8.92
C SER A 107 1.26 -13.99 -9.59
N THR A 108 1.80 -15.19 -9.37
CA THR A 108 1.27 -16.43 -9.93
C THR A 108 0.26 -17.14 -9.03
N GLY A 109 0.26 -16.86 -7.73
CA GLY A 109 -0.53 -17.60 -6.73
C GLY A 109 0.03 -18.98 -6.41
N LYS A 110 1.24 -19.32 -6.92
CA LYS A 110 1.88 -20.61 -6.61
C LYS A 110 2.33 -20.63 -5.16
N PRO A 111 2.19 -21.74 -4.43
CA PRO A 111 2.69 -21.85 -3.07
C PRO A 111 4.18 -21.52 -2.96
N LEU A 112 4.56 -20.78 -1.95
CA LEU A 112 5.95 -20.53 -1.62
C LEU A 112 6.40 -21.51 -0.53
N TRP A 113 7.30 -22.42 -0.86
CA TRP A 113 7.63 -23.56 0.01
C TRP A 113 6.35 -24.31 0.41
N ASN A 114 6.03 -24.35 1.72
CA ASN A 114 4.81 -24.97 2.25
C ASN A 114 3.71 -23.95 2.61
N TYR A 115 3.89 -22.67 2.24
CA TYR A 115 2.95 -21.61 2.59
C TYR A 115 1.99 -21.34 1.45
N THR A 116 0.71 -21.20 1.78
CA THR A 116 -0.30 -20.73 0.83
C THR A 116 -0.06 -19.27 0.49
N VAL A 117 -0.16 -18.94 -0.78
CA VAL A 117 0.07 -17.58 -1.30
C VAL A 117 -1.21 -17.04 -1.90
N ARG A 118 -1.56 -15.83 -1.54
CA ARG A 118 -2.68 -15.12 -2.13
C ARG A 118 -2.22 -14.38 -3.38
N LYS A 119 -2.79 -14.79 -4.53
CA LYS A 119 -2.48 -14.16 -5.82
C LYS A 119 -2.88 -12.67 -5.85
N GLY A 120 -2.08 -11.86 -6.54
CA GLY A 120 -2.37 -10.46 -6.86
C GLY A 120 -1.24 -9.81 -7.63
N THR A 121 -1.49 -8.62 -8.15
CA THR A 121 -0.51 -7.84 -8.90
C THR A 121 0.64 -7.38 -8.00
N VAL A 122 1.85 -7.45 -8.54
CA VAL A 122 3.10 -7.08 -7.87
C VAL A 122 3.84 -6.03 -8.68
N LEU A 123 4.26 -4.95 -8.03
CA LEU A 123 5.21 -3.98 -8.56
C LEU A 123 6.58 -4.18 -7.92
N TYR A 124 7.62 -4.39 -8.74
CA TYR A 124 9.00 -4.49 -8.27
C TYR A 124 9.85 -3.36 -8.85
N LEU A 125 10.19 -2.38 -8.01
CA LEU A 125 11.14 -1.32 -8.33
C LEU A 125 12.56 -1.82 -8.09
N ALA A 126 13.23 -2.28 -9.16
CA ALA A 126 14.58 -2.83 -9.14
C ALA A 126 15.61 -1.73 -9.48
N LEU A 127 15.80 -0.77 -8.58
CA LEU A 127 16.48 0.50 -8.85
C LEU A 127 18.02 0.41 -8.87
N GLU A 128 18.58 -0.75 -8.57
CA GLU A 128 20.02 -1.05 -8.70
C GLU A 128 20.32 -1.97 -9.89
N ASP A 129 19.29 -2.32 -10.65
CA ASP A 129 19.38 -3.24 -11.78
C ASP A 129 19.08 -2.54 -13.13
N ASP A 130 19.32 -3.26 -14.19
CA ASP A 130 18.82 -2.97 -15.53
C ASP A 130 17.92 -4.12 -16.02
N TYR A 131 17.16 -3.88 -17.09
CA TYR A 131 16.22 -4.88 -17.61
C TYR A 131 16.93 -6.14 -18.12
N GLN A 132 18.15 -6.06 -18.65
CA GLN A 132 18.90 -7.22 -19.11
C GLN A 132 19.25 -8.13 -17.94
N ARG A 133 19.78 -7.58 -16.85
CA ARG A 133 20.12 -8.35 -15.64
C ARG A 133 18.89 -8.95 -14.98
N LEU A 134 17.79 -8.20 -14.95
CA LEU A 134 16.51 -8.71 -14.47
C LEU A 134 16.05 -9.91 -15.30
N GLN A 135 16.05 -9.79 -16.63
CA GLN A 135 15.67 -10.86 -17.55
C GLN A 135 16.53 -12.10 -17.32
N GLU A 136 17.86 -11.97 -17.29
CA GLU A 136 18.78 -13.09 -17.06
C GLU A 136 18.51 -13.75 -15.70
N ARG A 137 18.27 -12.96 -14.65
CA ARG A 137 17.98 -13.47 -13.30
C ARG A 137 16.68 -14.24 -13.29
N LEU A 138 15.60 -13.66 -13.80
CA LEU A 138 14.27 -14.28 -13.84
C LEU A 138 14.29 -15.55 -14.67
N TYR A 139 14.97 -15.55 -15.82
CA TYR A 139 15.12 -16.74 -16.66
C TYR A 139 15.87 -17.88 -15.94
N ARG A 140 16.93 -17.56 -15.18
CA ARG A 140 17.64 -18.56 -14.35
C ARG A 140 16.79 -19.11 -13.22
N MET A 141 15.88 -18.30 -12.65
CA MET A 141 15.06 -18.69 -11.52
C MET A 141 13.81 -19.47 -11.92
N PHE A 142 13.16 -19.04 -13.00
CA PHE A 142 11.82 -19.49 -13.36
C PHE A 142 11.73 -20.07 -14.78
N GLY A 143 12.82 -20.09 -15.54
CA GLY A 143 12.85 -20.56 -16.92
C GLY A 143 11.98 -19.70 -17.83
N THR A 144 11.11 -20.33 -18.61
CA THR A 144 10.20 -19.64 -19.54
C THR A 144 8.84 -19.29 -18.91
N GLU A 145 8.63 -19.59 -17.63
CA GLU A 145 7.39 -19.25 -16.96
C GLU A 145 7.24 -17.75 -16.77
N SER A 146 6.13 -17.19 -17.20
CA SER A 146 5.84 -15.76 -17.13
C SER A 146 4.47 -15.48 -16.52
N THR A 147 4.23 -14.24 -16.15
CA THR A 147 2.95 -13.74 -15.62
C THR A 147 2.78 -12.27 -15.99
N GLU A 148 1.57 -11.88 -16.33
CA GLU A 148 1.20 -10.48 -16.59
C GLU A 148 1.02 -9.66 -15.30
N ASP A 149 0.89 -10.34 -14.15
CA ASP A 149 0.64 -9.71 -12.84
C ASP A 149 1.95 -9.30 -12.11
N LEU A 150 3.12 -9.40 -12.77
CA LEU A 150 4.41 -8.98 -12.20
C LEU A 150 5.05 -7.91 -13.07
N HIS A 151 5.07 -6.69 -12.54
CA HIS A 151 5.58 -5.50 -13.23
C HIS A 151 6.92 -5.08 -12.64
N PHE A 152 7.85 -4.65 -13.51
CA PHE A 152 9.17 -4.17 -13.12
C PHE A 152 9.40 -2.73 -13.57
N SER A 153 10.08 -1.95 -12.72
CA SER A 153 10.68 -0.69 -13.12
C SER A 153 12.11 -0.60 -12.59
N VAL A 154 13.03 -0.09 -13.42
CA VAL A 154 14.43 0.15 -13.05
C VAL A 154 14.69 1.62 -12.69
N SER A 155 13.64 2.44 -12.74
CA SER A 155 13.69 3.85 -12.37
C SER A 155 12.42 4.25 -11.65
N ALA A 156 12.54 5.16 -10.70
CA ALA A 156 11.41 5.75 -9.98
C ALA A 156 11.76 7.16 -9.50
N GLY A 157 10.74 7.94 -9.17
CA GLY A 157 10.89 9.19 -8.45
C GLY A 157 11.43 8.98 -7.04
N GLN A 158 11.68 10.09 -6.35
CA GLN A 158 12.07 10.07 -4.93
C GLN A 158 10.84 10.22 -4.05
N LEU A 159 10.92 9.77 -2.82
CA LEU A 159 9.89 9.99 -1.82
C LEU A 159 9.65 11.48 -1.60
N GLY A 160 8.39 11.91 -1.69
CA GLY A 160 8.03 13.33 -1.64
C GLY A 160 8.32 14.10 -2.93
N ASN A 161 8.87 13.44 -3.95
CA ASN A 161 9.14 14.04 -5.25
C ASN A 161 8.86 13.03 -6.39
N GLY A 162 7.59 12.73 -6.59
CA GLY A 162 7.06 11.95 -7.69
C GLY A 162 6.85 10.46 -7.44
N LEU A 163 7.50 9.84 -6.43
CA LEU A 163 7.29 8.41 -6.15
C LEU A 163 5.87 8.14 -5.65
N ASP A 164 5.37 8.96 -4.74
CA ASP A 164 4.04 8.79 -4.13
C ASP A 164 2.95 8.80 -5.22
N GLU A 165 3.06 9.74 -6.17
CA GLU A 165 2.15 9.87 -7.31
C GLU A 165 2.28 8.68 -8.28
N GLN A 166 3.51 8.23 -8.55
CA GLN A 166 3.76 7.06 -9.40
C GLN A 166 3.14 5.79 -8.81
N LEU A 167 3.32 5.55 -7.51
CA LEU A 167 2.75 4.40 -6.82
C LEU A 167 1.22 4.47 -6.77
N THR A 168 0.68 5.65 -6.48
CA THR A 168 -0.78 5.88 -6.48
C THR A 168 -1.39 5.60 -7.84
N ARG A 169 -0.77 6.10 -8.90
CA ARG A 169 -1.21 5.86 -10.27
C ARG A 169 -1.14 4.39 -10.65
N PHE A 170 -0.05 3.70 -10.30
CA PHE A 170 0.08 2.27 -10.56
C PHE A 170 -1.04 1.47 -9.89
N ILE A 171 -1.37 1.77 -8.62
CA ILE A 171 -2.45 1.08 -7.91
C ILE A 171 -3.81 1.37 -8.55
N ALA A 172 -4.03 2.60 -9.04
CA ALA A 172 -5.27 2.95 -9.74
C ALA A 172 -5.42 2.19 -11.07
N GLU A 173 -4.32 1.98 -11.80
CA GLU A 173 -4.27 1.18 -13.03
C GLU A 173 -4.34 -0.34 -12.74
N HIS A 174 -3.89 -0.78 -11.56
CA HIS A 174 -3.87 -2.18 -11.12
C HIS A 174 -4.54 -2.35 -9.74
N PRO A 175 -5.88 -2.34 -9.65
CA PRO A 175 -6.59 -2.37 -8.35
C PRO A 175 -6.35 -3.64 -7.51
N ASP A 176 -5.91 -4.74 -8.15
CA ASP A 176 -5.55 -5.99 -7.45
C ASP A 176 -4.10 -6.02 -6.96
N THR A 177 -3.43 -4.86 -6.88
CA THR A 177 -2.07 -4.77 -6.34
C THR A 177 -2.04 -5.23 -4.89
N LYS A 178 -1.17 -6.21 -4.58
CA LYS A 178 -1.00 -6.78 -3.24
C LYS A 178 0.37 -6.49 -2.66
N LEU A 179 1.39 -6.41 -3.52
CA LEU A 179 2.78 -6.23 -3.10
C LEU A 179 3.47 -5.16 -3.93
N ILE A 180 4.19 -4.28 -3.25
CA ILE A 180 5.18 -3.39 -3.86
C ILE A 180 6.54 -3.69 -3.22
N ILE A 181 7.57 -3.86 -4.04
CA ILE A 181 8.95 -4.07 -3.60
C ILE A 181 9.79 -2.88 -4.05
N ILE A 182 10.55 -2.27 -3.15
CA ILE A 182 11.52 -1.22 -3.46
C ILE A 182 12.93 -1.73 -3.15
N ASP A 183 13.70 -2.01 -4.19
CA ASP A 183 15.08 -2.50 -4.10
C ASP A 183 16.03 -1.51 -4.80
N THR A 184 16.62 -0.54 -4.11
CA THR A 184 16.71 -0.41 -2.66
C THR A 184 16.10 0.91 -2.15
N LEU A 185 15.80 0.95 -0.85
CA LEU A 185 15.32 2.16 -0.17
C LEU A 185 16.24 3.37 -0.38
N GLN A 186 17.56 3.15 -0.48
CA GLN A 186 18.54 4.23 -0.69
C GLN A 186 18.32 5.00 -1.99
N LYS A 187 17.79 4.36 -3.03
CA LYS A 187 17.57 4.97 -4.35
C LYS A 187 16.37 5.91 -4.40
N VAL A 188 15.42 5.73 -3.51
CA VAL A 188 14.20 6.56 -3.42
C VAL A 188 14.26 7.62 -2.33
N ARG A 189 15.34 7.67 -1.55
CA ARG A 189 15.59 8.75 -0.60
C ARG A 189 15.92 10.03 -1.31
N GLU A 190 15.44 11.13 -0.79
CA GLU A 190 15.78 12.46 -1.27
C GLU A 190 17.30 12.70 -1.14
N VAL A 191 17.95 13.05 -2.24
CA VAL A 191 19.37 13.42 -2.27
C VAL A 191 19.46 14.91 -1.96
N GLY A 192 19.41 15.27 -0.69
CA GLY A 192 19.47 16.68 -0.31
C GLY A 192 19.86 16.90 1.14
N GLY A 193 21.14 17.18 1.36
CA GLY A 193 21.66 17.70 2.62
C GLY A 193 22.59 16.74 3.37
N ASP A 194 23.71 17.30 3.87
CA ASP A 194 24.75 16.62 4.69
C ASP A 194 24.25 16.07 6.04
N ASN A 195 22.96 16.16 6.31
CA ASN A 195 22.32 15.65 7.50
C ASN A 195 21.58 14.33 7.18
N TYR A 196 22.30 13.23 7.18
CA TYR A 196 21.71 11.89 7.41
C TYR A 196 21.11 11.88 8.83
N SER A 197 19.96 12.53 8.98
CA SER A 197 19.28 12.63 10.25
C SER A 197 18.36 11.42 10.41
N TYR A 198 18.43 10.79 11.57
CA TYR A 198 17.48 9.76 12.04
C TYR A 198 16.01 10.22 11.89
N ALA A 199 15.76 11.51 11.97
CA ALA A 199 14.45 12.11 11.74
C ALA A 199 13.93 11.90 10.32
N ASN A 200 14.78 11.98 9.30
CA ASN A 200 14.38 11.77 7.90
C ASN A 200 13.97 10.32 7.64
N ASP A 201 14.68 9.35 8.22
CA ASP A 201 14.35 7.93 8.08
C ASP A 201 12.99 7.61 8.72
N TYR A 202 12.72 8.21 9.88
CA TYR A 202 11.43 8.04 10.56
C TYR A 202 10.27 8.65 9.75
N GLU A 203 10.45 9.83 9.17
CA GLU A 203 9.44 10.47 8.33
C GLU A 203 9.13 9.64 7.08
N ILE A 204 10.17 9.16 6.38
CA ILE A 204 10.06 8.29 5.22
C ILE A 204 9.24 7.03 5.55
N ILE A 205 9.59 6.33 6.63
CA ILE A 205 8.89 5.11 7.03
C ILE A 205 7.45 5.42 7.44
N THR A 206 7.20 6.54 8.10
CA THR A 206 5.85 6.98 8.50
C THR A 206 4.97 7.27 7.28
N ARG A 207 5.50 7.94 6.25
CA ARG A 207 4.78 8.20 4.98
C ARG A 207 4.43 6.87 4.28
N LEU A 208 5.42 6.00 4.10
CA LEU A 208 5.22 4.70 3.47
C LEU A 208 4.24 3.82 4.25
N LYS A 209 4.25 3.89 5.59
CA LYS A 209 3.28 3.20 6.43
C LYS A 209 1.86 3.71 6.19
N LYS A 210 1.64 5.03 6.20
CA LYS A 210 0.33 5.61 5.89
C LYS A 210 -0.16 5.21 4.51
N PHE A 211 0.74 5.20 3.52
CA PHE A 211 0.43 4.75 2.16
C PHE A 211 -0.06 3.29 2.15
N THR A 212 0.67 2.37 2.79
CA THR A 212 0.27 0.96 2.82
C THR A 212 -1.03 0.71 3.59
N GLU A 213 -1.28 1.48 4.64
CA GLU A 213 -2.53 1.42 5.41
C GLU A 213 -3.73 1.87 4.58
N SER A 214 -3.58 2.98 3.82
CA SER A 214 -4.64 3.52 2.96
C SER A 214 -5.07 2.55 1.86
N TYR A 215 -4.11 1.86 1.23
CA TYR A 215 -4.39 0.93 0.14
C TYR A 215 -4.53 -0.53 0.59
N GLY A 216 -4.15 -0.85 1.81
CA GLY A 216 -4.20 -2.20 2.35
C GLY A 216 -3.28 -3.19 1.69
N ILE A 217 -2.16 -2.72 1.14
CA ILE A 217 -1.14 -3.48 0.44
C ILE A 217 0.05 -3.83 1.34
N CYS A 218 0.91 -4.72 0.87
CA CYS A 218 2.22 -4.99 1.45
C CYS A 218 3.31 -4.20 0.72
N LEU A 219 4.22 -3.58 1.47
CA LEU A 219 5.39 -2.90 0.94
C LEU A 219 6.65 -3.50 1.55
N LEU A 220 7.55 -4.02 0.71
CA LEU A 220 8.85 -4.53 1.11
C LEU A 220 9.94 -3.55 0.69
N LEU A 221 10.69 -3.03 1.66
CA LEU A 221 11.82 -2.13 1.46
C LEU A 221 13.12 -2.88 1.66
N VAL A 222 13.92 -3.01 0.60
CA VAL A 222 15.26 -3.60 0.72
C VAL A 222 16.25 -2.55 1.18
N HIS A 223 16.99 -2.86 2.25
CA HIS A 223 17.99 -1.97 2.83
C HIS A 223 19.35 -2.68 2.93
N HIS A 224 20.41 -2.00 2.49
CA HIS A 224 21.78 -2.49 2.63
C HIS A 224 22.39 -1.99 3.94
N THR A 225 22.75 -2.93 4.83
CA THR A 225 23.54 -2.59 6.04
C THR A 225 25.00 -2.40 5.66
N ARG A 226 25.66 -1.33 6.16
CA ARG A 226 27.08 -1.10 5.98
C ARG A 226 27.90 -2.12 6.80
N LYS A 227 29.10 -2.43 6.31
CA LYS A 227 30.03 -3.36 7.01
C LYS A 227 30.68 -2.76 8.27
N GLN A 228 30.48 -1.51 8.57
CA GLN A 228 31.14 -0.82 9.68
C GLN A 228 30.30 -0.83 10.94
N ASN A 229 30.91 -1.40 11.99
CA ASN A 229 30.57 -1.36 13.43
C ASN A 229 29.10 -1.51 13.86
N ALA A 230 28.91 -2.23 14.94
CA ALA A 230 27.63 -2.54 15.58
C ALA A 230 26.77 -1.32 15.98
N ALA A 231 27.27 -0.10 15.77
CA ALA A 231 26.58 1.16 16.03
C ALA A 231 25.68 1.67 14.88
N ASP A 232 25.87 1.14 13.66
CA ASP A 232 25.06 1.52 12.47
C ASP A 232 23.80 0.65 12.29
N TYR A 233 23.37 -0.03 13.33
CA TYR A 233 22.03 -0.59 13.35
C TYR A 233 21.05 0.59 13.36
N ILE A 234 20.15 0.61 12.38
CA ILE A 234 18.85 1.21 12.65
C ILE A 234 18.33 0.40 13.84
N ASP A 235 18.53 0.92 15.04
CA ASP A 235 18.04 0.31 16.25
C ASP A 235 16.55 0.60 16.33
N ILE A 236 15.80 -0.19 15.57
CA ILE A 236 14.34 -0.13 15.53
C ILE A 236 13.77 -0.56 16.89
N ASN A 237 14.61 -1.07 17.78
CA ASN A 237 14.22 -1.61 19.07
C ASN A 237 14.49 -0.70 20.28
N THR A 238 15.25 0.39 20.16
CA THR A 238 15.69 1.17 21.33
C THR A 238 15.08 2.57 21.48
N GLY A 239 14.17 2.99 20.60
CA GLY A 239 13.41 4.22 20.85
C GLY A 239 12.15 3.97 21.69
N PRO A 240 11.82 4.82 22.69
CA PRO A 240 10.55 4.74 23.41
C PRO A 240 9.30 4.98 22.56
N GLY A 241 9.46 5.09 21.24
CA GLY A 241 8.43 5.19 20.22
C GLY A 241 8.50 4.05 19.20
N ALA A 242 9.16 2.94 19.52
CA ALA A 242 9.21 1.77 18.64
C ALA A 242 7.79 1.37 18.28
N VAL A 243 7.52 1.52 17.05
CA VAL A 243 6.29 1.36 16.28
C VAL A 243 5.46 0.17 16.78
N HIS A 244 4.67 0.40 17.81
CA HIS A 244 3.62 -0.52 18.20
C HIS A 244 2.53 -0.44 17.13
N GLY A 245 2.41 -1.50 16.32
CA GLY A 245 1.35 -1.64 15.33
C GLY A 245 1.76 -1.86 13.88
N SER A 246 3.00 -1.63 13.46
CA SER A 246 3.50 -2.18 12.21
C SER A 246 4.21 -3.49 12.51
N LYS A 247 3.76 -4.59 11.91
CA LYS A 247 4.50 -5.85 11.90
C LYS A 247 5.78 -5.61 11.10
N GLN A 248 6.82 -5.14 11.75
CA GLN A 248 8.15 -5.01 11.16
C GLN A 248 8.81 -6.37 11.27
N VAL A 249 8.93 -7.07 10.17
CA VAL A 249 9.78 -8.24 10.09
C VAL A 249 11.14 -7.77 9.64
N ILE A 250 12.07 -7.61 10.60
CA ILE A 250 13.48 -7.50 10.29
C ILE A 250 13.98 -8.91 10.05
N VAL A 251 14.00 -9.35 8.81
CA VAL A 251 14.66 -10.60 8.46
C VAL A 251 16.16 -10.33 8.43
N ARG A 252 16.85 -10.65 9.53
CA ARG A 252 18.32 -10.64 9.59
C ARG A 252 18.83 -11.86 8.86
N VAL A 253 19.23 -11.73 7.59
CA VAL A 253 19.96 -12.78 6.88
C VAL A 253 21.36 -12.83 7.44
N ARG A 254 21.61 -13.76 8.39
CA ARG A 254 22.96 -14.09 8.85
C ARG A 254 23.59 -15.06 7.87
N ASN A 255 24.74 -14.69 7.31
CA ASN A 255 25.58 -15.61 6.58
C ASN A 255 26.15 -16.64 7.59
N ARG A 256 25.66 -17.88 7.57
CA ARG A 256 26.29 -18.99 8.26
C ARG A 256 27.48 -19.43 7.40
N MET A 257 28.56 -18.67 7.41
CA MET A 257 29.85 -19.22 7.05
C MET A 257 30.18 -20.24 8.12
N GLY A 258 29.99 -21.50 7.79
CA GLY A 258 30.53 -22.60 8.58
C GLY A 258 32.03 -22.41 8.65
N SER A 259 32.54 -22.10 9.82
CA SER A 259 33.90 -22.36 10.18
C SER A 259 34.09 -23.89 10.04
N ARG A 260 34.60 -24.34 8.90
CA ARG A 260 35.26 -25.63 8.83
C ARG A 260 36.60 -25.39 9.48
N ASN A 261 36.64 -25.65 10.76
CA ASN A 261 37.92 -25.90 11.42
C ASN A 261 38.54 -27.14 10.77
N ALA A 262 39.61 -26.94 10.04
CA ALA A 262 40.56 -27.99 9.76
C ALA A 262 41.15 -28.45 11.11
N GLY A 263 40.91 -29.67 11.48
CA GLY A 263 41.68 -30.44 12.40
C GLY A 263 42.45 -31.49 11.60
#